data_477ccae23c02f19b8aaae920ef2ba37c
#
_entry.id   477ccae23c02f19b8aaae920ef2ba37c
#
_cell.length_a   1.000
_cell.length_b   1.000
_cell.length_c   1.000
_cell.angle_alpha   90.00
_cell.angle_beta   90.00
_cell.angle_gamma   90.00
#
_symmetry.space_group_name_H-M   'P 1'
#
loop_
_entity.id
_entity.type
_entity.pdbx_description
1 polymer ?
#
loop_
_entity_poly.entity_id
_entity_poly.type
_entity_poly.pdbx_seq_one_letter_code
_entity_poly.pdbx_strand_id
1 'polypeptide(L)'
;MPELKDFHVDENKVWFNGGYWPEGVPKQLYNVENVSIDPMWEGFLKTADLYDIWDKDVCVFVLGEYIERVKLRTLFDLAKKFGTFLYDKLGIRKGDVVAIELPNSINFVVAYMGCQYIGAIAQGINPTYRPMELLHSLTMTNAKVLVMMDALYIAGPNSVLPKTKVHTVISTNLLDFITATGDIFQALRNNIPSFQDKVPDEADQYKVYRMKKIIEETEPKEIKVEIDPWIDPAVYLMTGGTTGLPKVAMLSHANLISNLYMMRPWTMLEHGMITIGSIPFFHSYGLTCVMSAALNLGLVMLLFPRPPTDDVLSETITKLEAPEGIIYVAVEMLFKRLVDYVESIGEEEYKKKYDFHKKMKYASQGAGPLHDYVRIPFEKIFCPIRVGYGLTETSPTCSINPFWGPTKTGKLGLPLPGVDWAIFPSDDFEAGPICDGTPESNNFGIEHTGEICVTGPHVMLGYLGEQKEQEDNLKMWNGKRWLLTGDIGFMDEHGFIELRDRKKSLIKVSGHSVFPKEVEELMGHHEMIDEVAVAGLPDKMTGEAVKAWVTLKKGFKADQDIDSETLKKWCQDNMAKWKSPKYIEFVRKMPVSLTGKVQHRALKEKDLDKIEKGKEIKG
;
A
#
# COMPACT_ATOMS: atom_id res chain seq x y z
N MET A 1 25.45 1.85 -15.88
CA MET A 1 24.29 1.42 -15.09
C MET A 1 24.49 1.95 -13.68
N PRO A 2 23.46 2.37 -12.98
CA PRO A 2 23.57 2.73 -11.59
C PRO A 2 24.09 1.55 -10.76
N GLU A 3 24.90 1.85 -9.75
CA GLU A 3 25.33 0.88 -8.75
C GLU A 3 24.78 1.30 -7.38
N LEU A 4 24.68 0.35 -6.43
CA LEU A 4 24.20 0.68 -5.07
C LEU A 4 25.02 1.79 -4.38
N LYS A 5 26.30 1.91 -4.73
CA LYS A 5 27.18 2.97 -4.20
C LYS A 5 26.81 4.37 -4.68
N ASP A 6 26.11 4.50 -5.81
CA ASP A 6 25.63 5.80 -6.32
C ASP A 6 24.54 6.39 -5.40
N PHE A 7 23.94 5.55 -4.55
CA PHE A 7 22.93 5.93 -3.56
C PHE A 7 23.52 6.05 -2.15
N HIS A 8 24.80 6.43 -2.05
CA HIS A 8 25.45 6.70 -0.76
C HIS A 8 24.76 7.85 -0.04
N VAL A 9 24.47 7.66 1.26
CA VAL A 9 23.91 8.67 2.15
C VAL A 9 25.05 9.17 3.06
N ASP A 10 25.17 10.49 3.22
CA ASP A 10 26.18 11.08 4.11
C ASP A 10 26.00 10.59 5.56
N GLU A 11 27.03 9.97 6.11
CA GLU A 11 26.99 9.39 7.45
C GLU A 11 27.05 10.44 8.58
N ASN A 12 27.23 11.73 8.26
CA ASN A 12 27.08 12.83 9.21
C ASN A 12 25.63 13.20 9.51
N LYS A 13 24.65 12.65 8.76
CA LYS A 13 23.24 12.92 8.99
C LYS A 13 22.83 12.58 10.43
N VAL A 14 21.98 13.44 11.01
CA VAL A 14 21.57 13.36 12.42
C VAL A 14 20.90 12.04 12.79
N TRP A 15 20.18 11.41 11.87
CA TRP A 15 19.54 10.11 12.14
C TRP A 15 20.52 8.97 12.35
N PHE A 16 21.74 9.03 11.81
CA PHE A 16 22.77 8.03 12.06
C PHE A 16 23.48 8.21 13.40
N ASN A 17 23.49 9.44 13.93
CA ASN A 17 24.30 9.83 15.08
C ASN A 17 23.48 10.31 16.29
N GLY A 18 22.16 10.44 16.13
CA GLY A 18 21.22 10.93 17.15
C GLY A 18 20.81 9.91 18.23
N GLY A 19 21.38 8.70 18.23
CA GLY A 19 21.09 7.66 19.23
C GLY A 19 19.79 6.88 18.99
N TYR A 20 19.15 7.05 17.83
CA TYR A 20 17.92 6.36 17.45
C TYR A 20 18.11 5.34 16.31
N TRP A 21 19.26 5.37 15.62
CA TRP A 21 19.56 4.35 14.62
C TRP A 21 19.73 2.99 15.30
N PRO A 22 19.01 1.94 14.84
CA PRO A 22 19.06 0.65 15.50
C PRO A 22 20.46 0.04 15.44
N GLU A 23 20.92 -0.47 16.58
CA GLU A 23 22.24 -1.12 16.68
C GLU A 23 22.32 -2.32 15.72
N GLY A 24 23.44 -2.44 15.00
CA GLY A 24 23.67 -3.51 14.04
C GLY A 24 23.04 -3.31 12.66
N VAL A 25 22.18 -2.29 12.47
CA VAL A 25 21.62 -2.00 11.14
C VAL A 25 22.65 -1.24 10.29
N PRO A 26 23.00 -1.72 9.09
CA PRO A 26 23.87 -1.00 8.17
C PRO A 26 23.28 0.37 7.80
N LYS A 27 24.12 1.42 7.79
CA LYS A 27 23.70 2.76 7.36
C LYS A 27 23.47 2.85 5.85
N GLN A 28 24.19 2.05 5.08
CA GLN A 28 24.19 2.02 3.63
C GLN A 28 23.59 0.71 3.11
N LEU A 29 22.78 0.79 2.05
CA LEU A 29 22.17 -0.40 1.46
C LEU A 29 23.20 -1.40 0.96
N TYR A 30 24.30 -0.94 0.35
CA TYR A 30 25.36 -1.83 -0.16
C TYR A 30 26.14 -2.58 0.94
N ASN A 31 25.94 -2.23 2.22
CA ASN A 31 26.48 -2.94 3.36
C ASN A 31 25.49 -3.95 3.98
N VAL A 32 24.28 -4.05 3.44
CA VAL A 32 23.30 -5.05 3.89
C VAL A 32 23.77 -6.44 3.44
N GLU A 33 23.72 -7.39 4.36
CA GLU A 33 24.15 -8.76 4.11
C GLU A 33 23.38 -9.40 2.94
N ASN A 34 24.13 -10.04 2.03
CA ASN A 34 23.59 -10.74 0.84
C ASN A 34 22.76 -9.82 -0.09
N VAL A 35 22.97 -8.49 -0.04
CA VAL A 35 22.28 -7.59 -0.97
C VAL A 35 22.71 -7.88 -2.41
N SER A 36 21.73 -8.08 -3.29
CA SER A 36 21.94 -8.28 -4.72
C SER A 36 20.75 -7.68 -5.48
N ILE A 37 21.05 -6.82 -6.45
CA ILE A 37 20.03 -6.21 -7.29
C ILE A 37 19.89 -7.05 -8.57
N ASP A 38 19.09 -8.07 -8.47
CA ASP A 38 18.78 -8.98 -9.56
C ASP A 38 17.38 -8.67 -10.13
N PRO A 39 17.06 -9.15 -11.33
CA PRO A 39 15.67 -9.27 -11.75
C PRO A 39 14.85 -10.06 -10.73
N MET A 40 13.57 -9.71 -10.58
CA MET A 40 12.69 -10.32 -9.54
C MET A 40 12.69 -11.85 -9.59
N TRP A 41 12.66 -12.44 -10.78
CA TRP A 41 12.66 -13.91 -10.94
C TRP A 41 13.94 -14.55 -10.42
N GLU A 42 15.09 -13.99 -10.74
CA GLU A 42 16.40 -14.46 -10.26
C GLU A 42 16.52 -14.27 -8.74
N GLY A 43 15.95 -13.19 -8.20
CA GLY A 43 15.85 -12.96 -6.75
C GLY A 43 15.06 -14.07 -6.06
N PHE A 44 13.94 -14.50 -6.62
CA PHE A 44 13.15 -15.63 -6.09
C PHE A 44 13.96 -16.93 -6.08
N LEU A 45 14.69 -17.24 -7.18
CA LEU A 45 15.54 -18.44 -7.28
C LEU A 45 16.66 -18.41 -6.23
N LYS A 46 17.38 -17.28 -6.13
CA LYS A 46 18.45 -17.12 -5.13
C LYS A 46 17.97 -17.31 -3.70
N THR A 47 16.80 -16.77 -3.38
CA THR A 47 16.18 -16.95 -2.05
C THR A 47 15.83 -18.41 -1.79
N ALA A 48 15.26 -19.10 -2.79
CA ALA A 48 14.92 -20.50 -2.70
C ALA A 48 16.15 -21.38 -2.40
N ASP A 49 17.26 -21.12 -3.07
CA ASP A 49 18.53 -21.82 -2.90
C ASP A 49 19.23 -21.44 -1.58
N LEU A 50 19.27 -20.13 -1.24
CA LEU A 50 19.96 -19.61 -0.06
C LEU A 50 19.40 -20.20 1.24
N TYR A 51 18.08 -20.35 1.34
CA TYR A 51 17.39 -20.83 2.53
C TYR A 51 16.92 -22.29 2.43
N ASP A 52 17.20 -22.98 1.32
CA ASP A 52 16.75 -24.36 1.05
C ASP A 52 15.24 -24.56 1.31
N ILE A 53 14.43 -23.66 0.72
CA ILE A 53 12.97 -23.59 0.97
C ILE A 53 12.12 -24.14 -0.19
N TRP A 54 12.74 -24.82 -1.17
CA TRP A 54 12.03 -25.37 -2.33
C TRP A 54 10.81 -26.23 -1.97
N ASP A 55 10.94 -27.05 -0.95
CA ASP A 55 9.92 -27.98 -0.50
C ASP A 55 9.17 -27.50 0.76
N LYS A 56 9.36 -26.22 1.15
CA LYS A 56 8.61 -25.59 2.24
C LYS A 56 7.34 -24.94 1.73
N ASP A 57 6.32 -24.90 2.60
CA ASP A 57 5.11 -24.15 2.35
C ASP A 57 5.43 -22.65 2.46
N VAL A 58 5.29 -21.91 1.37
CA VAL A 58 5.54 -20.46 1.31
C VAL A 58 4.26 -19.66 1.06
N CYS A 59 3.17 -20.37 0.77
CA CYS A 59 1.86 -19.77 0.60
C CYS A 59 0.83 -20.62 1.32
N VAL A 60 0.12 -20.01 2.26
CA VAL A 60 -1.01 -20.58 2.99
C VAL A 60 -2.24 -19.80 2.59
N PHE A 61 -3.14 -20.40 1.83
CA PHE A 61 -4.33 -19.77 1.29
C PHE A 61 -5.59 -20.24 2.01
N VAL A 62 -6.37 -19.29 2.52
CA VAL A 62 -7.51 -19.55 3.41
C VAL A 62 -8.83 -19.24 2.72
N LEU A 63 -9.71 -20.20 2.65
CA LEU A 63 -11.06 -20.11 2.12
C LEU A 63 -12.08 -20.61 3.18
N GLY A 64 -12.59 -19.70 4.01
CA GLY A 64 -13.41 -20.07 5.16
C GLY A 64 -12.60 -20.88 6.16
N GLU A 65 -13.01 -22.11 6.45
CA GLU A 65 -12.28 -23.02 7.33
C GLU A 65 -11.21 -23.87 6.62
N TYR A 66 -11.22 -23.86 5.29
CA TYR A 66 -10.27 -24.61 4.48
C TYR A 66 -8.94 -23.87 4.34
N ILE A 67 -7.84 -24.57 4.50
CA ILE A 67 -6.48 -24.06 4.38
C ILE A 67 -5.74 -24.87 3.32
N GLU A 68 -5.40 -24.23 2.21
CA GLU A 68 -4.51 -24.76 1.18
C GLU A 68 -3.07 -24.35 1.48
N ARG A 69 -2.14 -25.30 1.40
CA ARG A 69 -0.70 -25.06 1.58
C ARG A 69 0.03 -25.30 0.27
N VAL A 70 0.79 -24.32 -0.18
CA VAL A 70 1.49 -24.41 -1.45
C VAL A 70 2.99 -24.26 -1.24
N LYS A 71 3.72 -25.29 -1.69
CA LYS A 71 5.19 -25.30 -1.67
C LYS A 71 5.77 -24.33 -2.69
N LEU A 72 6.95 -23.79 -2.38
CA LEU A 72 7.63 -22.90 -3.31
C LEU A 72 7.86 -23.55 -4.69
N ARG A 73 8.31 -24.79 -4.72
CA ARG A 73 8.50 -25.57 -5.97
C ARG A 73 7.23 -25.61 -6.82
N THR A 74 6.07 -25.80 -6.19
CA THR A 74 4.78 -25.81 -6.89
C THR A 74 4.46 -24.43 -7.48
N LEU A 75 4.69 -23.34 -6.74
CA LEU A 75 4.48 -21.98 -7.27
C LEU A 75 5.39 -21.71 -8.50
N PHE A 76 6.65 -22.15 -8.44
CA PHE A 76 7.57 -22.01 -9.58
C PHE A 76 7.11 -22.81 -10.80
N ASP A 77 6.65 -24.06 -10.63
CA ASP A 77 6.13 -24.86 -11.74
C ASP A 77 4.90 -24.21 -12.38
N LEU A 78 3.93 -23.78 -11.57
CA LEU A 78 2.73 -23.07 -12.03
C LEU A 78 3.10 -21.78 -12.78
N ALA A 79 4.03 -20.99 -12.23
CA ALA A 79 4.49 -19.74 -12.82
C ALA A 79 5.24 -19.96 -14.14
N LYS A 80 6.12 -20.96 -14.21
CA LYS A 80 6.82 -21.33 -15.46
C LYS A 80 5.83 -21.77 -16.54
N LYS A 81 4.84 -22.59 -16.21
CA LYS A 81 3.78 -22.99 -17.15
C LYS A 81 3.00 -21.78 -17.66
N PHE A 82 2.58 -20.92 -16.76
CA PHE A 82 1.86 -19.70 -17.11
C PHE A 82 2.69 -18.76 -17.98
N GLY A 83 3.95 -18.49 -17.60
CA GLY A 83 4.87 -17.66 -18.37
C GLY A 83 5.20 -18.28 -19.75
N THR A 84 5.37 -19.60 -19.83
CA THR A 84 5.57 -20.31 -21.11
C THR A 84 4.37 -20.13 -22.04
N PHE A 85 3.14 -20.24 -21.52
CA PHE A 85 1.94 -19.98 -22.30
C PHE A 85 1.88 -18.53 -22.81
N LEU A 86 2.15 -17.55 -21.95
CA LEU A 86 2.22 -16.14 -22.35
C LEU A 86 3.24 -15.93 -23.48
N TYR A 87 4.43 -16.52 -23.34
CA TYR A 87 5.53 -16.36 -24.28
C TYR A 87 5.29 -17.08 -25.61
N ASP A 88 4.98 -18.38 -25.57
CA ASP A 88 4.88 -19.21 -26.78
C ASP A 88 3.53 -19.05 -27.50
N LYS A 89 2.43 -19.05 -26.74
CA LYS A 89 1.09 -19.04 -27.32
C LYS A 89 0.56 -17.65 -27.62
N LEU A 90 0.83 -16.69 -26.73
CA LEU A 90 0.30 -15.33 -26.87
C LEU A 90 1.34 -14.35 -27.44
N GLY A 91 2.59 -14.76 -27.57
CA GLY A 91 3.66 -13.90 -28.09
C GLY A 91 4.02 -12.74 -27.17
N ILE A 92 3.71 -12.82 -25.87
CA ILE A 92 4.09 -11.81 -24.87
C ILE A 92 5.61 -11.84 -24.68
N ARG A 93 6.21 -10.65 -24.62
CA ARG A 93 7.66 -10.46 -24.52
C ARG A 93 7.99 -9.47 -23.42
N LYS A 94 9.28 -9.35 -23.11
CA LYS A 94 9.81 -8.33 -22.21
C LYS A 94 9.23 -6.95 -22.51
N GLY A 95 8.72 -6.27 -21.48
CA GLY A 95 8.12 -4.95 -21.60
C GLY A 95 6.64 -4.94 -22.01
N ASP A 96 6.07 -6.08 -22.40
CA ASP A 96 4.62 -6.16 -22.62
C ASP A 96 3.86 -6.19 -21.30
N VAL A 97 2.71 -5.54 -21.26
CA VAL A 97 1.91 -5.41 -20.03
C VAL A 97 0.85 -6.50 -19.94
N VAL A 98 0.86 -7.21 -18.81
CA VAL A 98 -0.17 -8.16 -18.38
C VAL A 98 -0.89 -7.58 -17.16
N ALA A 99 -2.14 -7.22 -17.35
CA ALA A 99 -3.00 -6.69 -16.29
C ALA A 99 -3.57 -7.85 -15.43
N ILE A 100 -3.55 -7.69 -14.10
CA ILE A 100 -3.96 -8.71 -13.13
C ILE A 100 -5.04 -8.10 -12.24
N GLU A 101 -6.30 -8.42 -12.51
CA GLU A 101 -7.50 -7.98 -11.78
C GLU A 101 -8.01 -9.11 -10.87
N LEU A 102 -7.22 -9.41 -9.85
CA LEU A 102 -7.45 -10.52 -8.93
C LEU A 102 -7.36 -10.06 -7.47
N PRO A 103 -8.10 -10.69 -6.54
CA PRO A 103 -7.83 -10.56 -5.12
C PRO A 103 -6.54 -11.30 -4.75
N ASN A 104 -6.10 -11.12 -3.49
CA ASN A 104 -4.98 -11.91 -2.93
C ASN A 104 -5.30 -13.39 -3.03
N SER A 105 -4.55 -14.13 -3.82
CA SER A 105 -4.80 -15.53 -4.12
C SER A 105 -3.57 -16.21 -4.73
N ILE A 106 -3.57 -17.53 -4.75
CA ILE A 106 -2.56 -18.32 -5.49
C ILE A 106 -2.52 -17.88 -6.95
N ASN A 107 -3.68 -17.62 -7.55
CA ASN A 107 -3.83 -17.17 -8.95
C ASN A 107 -3.08 -15.84 -9.20
N PHE A 108 -3.16 -14.87 -8.29
CA PHE A 108 -2.42 -13.61 -8.38
C PHE A 108 -0.91 -13.86 -8.34
N VAL A 109 -0.45 -14.66 -7.38
CA VAL A 109 0.98 -15.00 -7.22
C VAL A 109 1.52 -15.69 -8.48
N VAL A 110 0.80 -16.68 -9.02
CA VAL A 110 1.18 -17.41 -10.25
C VAL A 110 1.23 -16.46 -11.45
N ALA A 111 0.23 -15.61 -11.63
CA ALA A 111 0.22 -14.63 -12.73
C ALA A 111 1.39 -13.65 -12.62
N TYR A 112 1.62 -13.10 -11.41
CA TYR A 112 2.72 -12.19 -11.15
C TYR A 112 4.08 -12.83 -11.41
N MET A 113 4.35 -13.99 -10.81
CA MET A 113 5.62 -14.71 -10.99
C MET A 113 5.84 -15.11 -12.46
N GLY A 114 4.79 -15.53 -13.17
CA GLY A 114 4.87 -15.86 -14.59
C GLY A 114 5.19 -14.66 -15.48
N CYS A 115 4.74 -13.46 -15.13
CA CYS A 115 5.17 -12.22 -15.78
C CYS A 115 6.65 -11.95 -15.53
N GLN A 116 7.12 -12.07 -14.28
CA GLN A 116 8.53 -11.86 -13.94
C GLN A 116 9.44 -12.88 -14.64
N TYR A 117 8.96 -14.12 -14.84
CA TYR A 117 9.70 -15.18 -15.54
C TYR A 117 10.07 -14.84 -16.98
N ILE A 118 9.19 -14.11 -17.67
CA ILE A 118 9.39 -13.74 -19.09
C ILE A 118 9.75 -12.27 -19.31
N GLY A 119 9.97 -11.51 -18.24
CA GLY A 119 10.24 -10.08 -18.29
C GLY A 119 9.06 -9.22 -18.73
N ALA A 120 7.83 -9.75 -18.64
CA ALA A 120 6.61 -8.96 -18.85
C ALA A 120 6.31 -8.09 -17.64
N ILE A 121 5.69 -6.94 -17.87
CA ILE A 121 5.32 -6.00 -16.79
C ILE A 121 3.99 -6.46 -16.19
N ALA A 122 3.99 -6.73 -14.88
CA ALA A 122 2.77 -7.03 -14.14
C ALA A 122 2.06 -5.73 -13.75
N GLN A 123 0.79 -5.56 -14.15
CA GLN A 123 -0.01 -4.42 -13.74
C GLN A 123 -1.09 -4.87 -12.74
N GLY A 124 -0.96 -4.44 -11.48
CA GLY A 124 -2.01 -4.69 -10.49
C GLY A 124 -3.24 -3.81 -10.72
N ILE A 125 -4.41 -4.44 -10.87
CA ILE A 125 -5.71 -3.75 -11.02
C ILE A 125 -6.60 -4.09 -9.83
N ASN A 126 -7.27 -3.06 -9.31
CA ASN A 126 -8.24 -3.22 -8.25
C ASN A 126 -9.50 -3.96 -8.74
N PRO A 127 -9.84 -5.15 -8.19
CA PRO A 127 -11.02 -5.92 -8.60
C PRO A 127 -12.36 -5.23 -8.35
N THR A 128 -12.38 -4.11 -7.65
CA THR A 128 -13.59 -3.32 -7.39
C THR A 128 -13.76 -2.14 -8.34
N TYR A 129 -12.85 -1.97 -9.32
CA TYR A 129 -12.95 -0.91 -10.30
C TYR A 129 -14.25 -1.01 -11.09
N ARG A 130 -14.83 0.15 -11.37
CA ARG A 130 -15.97 0.30 -12.27
C ARG A 130 -15.48 0.39 -13.72
N PRO A 131 -16.36 0.21 -14.71
CA PRO A 131 -15.98 0.16 -16.13
C PRO A 131 -15.09 1.33 -16.59
N MET A 132 -15.34 2.54 -16.13
CA MET A 132 -14.53 3.72 -16.52
C MET A 132 -13.12 3.69 -15.92
N GLU A 133 -12.97 3.24 -14.68
CA GLU A 133 -11.67 3.10 -14.01
C GLU A 133 -10.85 1.98 -14.66
N LEU A 134 -11.50 0.86 -14.98
CA LEU A 134 -10.87 -0.24 -15.69
C LEU A 134 -10.42 0.19 -17.10
N LEU A 135 -11.29 0.90 -17.86
CA LEU A 135 -10.94 1.45 -19.17
C LEU A 135 -9.71 2.34 -19.10
N HIS A 136 -9.71 3.30 -18.17
CA HIS A 136 -8.59 4.21 -17.95
C HIS A 136 -7.30 3.45 -17.68
N SER A 137 -7.35 2.52 -16.72
CA SER A 137 -6.19 1.73 -16.31
C SER A 137 -5.58 0.91 -17.44
N LEU A 138 -6.42 0.18 -18.20
CA LEU A 138 -5.97 -0.64 -19.33
C LEU A 138 -5.47 0.19 -20.52
N THR A 139 -6.09 1.35 -20.77
CA THR A 139 -5.71 2.23 -21.87
C THR A 139 -4.37 2.92 -21.60
N MET A 140 -4.16 3.43 -20.38
CA MET A 140 -2.91 4.09 -19.99
C MET A 140 -1.70 3.18 -20.16
N THR A 141 -1.83 1.90 -19.82
CA THR A 141 -0.73 0.93 -19.85
C THR A 141 -0.61 0.18 -21.17
N ASN A 142 -1.57 0.33 -22.09
CA ASN A 142 -1.67 -0.48 -23.31
C ASN A 142 -1.57 -1.99 -23.02
N ALA A 143 -2.21 -2.47 -21.95
CA ALA A 143 -2.21 -3.86 -21.54
C ALA A 143 -2.68 -4.78 -22.69
N LYS A 144 -1.92 -5.85 -22.94
CA LYS A 144 -2.20 -6.83 -24.00
C LYS A 144 -3.05 -8.00 -23.50
N VAL A 145 -2.88 -8.38 -22.25
CA VAL A 145 -3.57 -9.48 -21.58
C VAL A 145 -4.21 -8.98 -20.31
N LEU A 146 -5.41 -9.45 -20.03
CA LEU A 146 -6.11 -9.23 -18.76
C LEU A 146 -6.37 -10.58 -18.08
N VAL A 147 -5.78 -10.79 -16.91
CA VAL A 147 -6.07 -11.93 -16.03
C VAL A 147 -7.12 -11.50 -15.02
N MET A 148 -8.26 -12.18 -14.96
CA MET A 148 -9.35 -11.75 -14.08
C MET A 148 -10.21 -12.92 -13.56
N MET A 149 -10.94 -12.66 -12.47
CA MET A 149 -11.92 -13.60 -11.95
C MET A 149 -13.06 -13.80 -12.95
N ASP A 150 -13.52 -15.07 -13.07
CA ASP A 150 -14.70 -15.42 -13.88
C ASP A 150 -15.96 -14.64 -13.46
N ALA A 151 -16.15 -14.40 -12.17
CA ALA A 151 -17.25 -13.60 -11.63
C ALA A 151 -17.19 -12.14 -12.11
N LEU A 152 -15.98 -11.55 -12.20
CA LEU A 152 -15.79 -10.18 -12.72
C LEU A 152 -16.05 -10.13 -14.23
N TYR A 153 -15.62 -11.14 -14.97
CA TYR A 153 -15.91 -11.25 -16.41
C TYR A 153 -17.42 -11.22 -16.68
N ILE A 154 -18.19 -12.00 -15.93
CA ILE A 154 -19.66 -12.06 -16.08
C ILE A 154 -20.32 -10.75 -15.64
N ALA A 155 -19.76 -10.02 -14.69
CA ALA A 155 -20.28 -8.72 -14.22
C ALA A 155 -20.17 -7.60 -15.27
N GLY A 156 -19.39 -7.78 -16.34
CA GLY A 156 -19.48 -6.99 -17.57
C GLY A 156 -18.32 -6.07 -17.95
N PRO A 157 -17.05 -6.53 -18.04
CA PRO A 157 -16.00 -5.73 -18.69
C PRO A 157 -16.18 -5.68 -20.22
N ASN A 158 -17.10 -6.45 -20.80
CA ASN A 158 -17.34 -6.55 -22.24
C ASN A 158 -17.58 -5.20 -22.93
N SER A 159 -18.15 -4.21 -22.24
CA SER A 159 -18.33 -2.85 -22.77
C SER A 159 -17.05 -2.02 -22.82
N VAL A 160 -16.02 -2.45 -22.10
CA VAL A 160 -14.74 -1.75 -21.89
C VAL A 160 -13.64 -2.34 -22.77
N LEU A 161 -13.49 -3.66 -22.78
CA LEU A 161 -12.38 -4.37 -23.43
C LEU A 161 -12.22 -4.04 -24.92
N PRO A 162 -13.30 -3.91 -25.72
CA PRO A 162 -13.20 -3.52 -27.13
C PRO A 162 -12.58 -2.14 -27.39
N LYS A 163 -12.49 -1.29 -26.36
CA LYS A 163 -11.90 0.05 -26.43
C LYS A 163 -10.44 0.09 -25.99
N THR A 164 -9.85 -1.06 -25.68
CA THR A 164 -8.48 -1.21 -25.16
C THR A 164 -7.59 -1.96 -26.14
N LYS A 165 -6.33 -2.18 -25.79
CA LYS A 165 -5.39 -3.03 -26.54
C LYS A 165 -5.41 -4.50 -26.08
N VAL A 166 -6.27 -4.85 -25.14
CA VAL A 166 -6.40 -6.22 -24.63
C VAL A 166 -6.95 -7.11 -25.76
N HIS A 167 -6.12 -8.05 -26.19
CA HIS A 167 -6.49 -9.05 -27.20
C HIS A 167 -6.70 -10.46 -26.61
N THR A 168 -6.42 -10.60 -25.30
CA THR A 168 -6.60 -11.87 -24.59
C THR A 168 -7.07 -11.63 -23.17
N VAL A 169 -8.11 -12.35 -22.77
CA VAL A 169 -8.55 -12.47 -21.38
C VAL A 169 -8.20 -13.85 -20.86
N ILE A 170 -7.63 -13.93 -19.67
CA ILE A 170 -7.40 -15.18 -18.95
C ILE A 170 -8.32 -15.20 -17.75
N SER A 171 -9.35 -16.01 -17.83
CA SER A 171 -10.35 -16.18 -16.77
C SER A 171 -9.89 -17.23 -15.76
N THR A 172 -10.08 -16.96 -14.46
CA THR A 172 -9.72 -17.87 -13.38
C THR A 172 -10.76 -17.86 -12.26
N ASN A 173 -10.69 -18.84 -11.37
CA ASN A 173 -11.50 -18.95 -10.16
C ASN A 173 -10.61 -19.22 -8.95
N LEU A 174 -10.99 -18.79 -7.75
CA LEU A 174 -10.22 -19.03 -6.52
C LEU A 174 -10.00 -20.51 -6.22
N LEU A 175 -10.84 -21.40 -6.79
CA LEU A 175 -10.75 -22.85 -6.61
C LEU A 175 -9.84 -23.54 -7.63
N ASP A 176 -9.22 -22.83 -8.58
CA ASP A 176 -8.44 -23.46 -9.66
C ASP A 176 -7.17 -24.18 -9.15
N PHE A 177 -6.58 -23.71 -8.05
CA PHE A 177 -5.31 -24.21 -7.51
C PHE A 177 -5.41 -24.78 -6.10
N ILE A 178 -6.61 -25.21 -5.69
CA ILE A 178 -6.79 -25.93 -4.43
C ILE A 178 -6.78 -27.45 -4.65
N THR A 179 -6.33 -28.18 -3.63
CA THR A 179 -6.23 -29.65 -3.68
C THR A 179 -7.43 -30.36 -3.03
N ALA A 180 -8.37 -29.62 -2.45
CA ALA A 180 -9.59 -30.16 -1.86
C ALA A 180 -10.39 -31.01 -2.86
N THR A 181 -10.95 -32.11 -2.37
CA THR A 181 -11.80 -33.05 -3.15
C THR A 181 -13.06 -33.40 -2.37
N GLY A 182 -14.00 -34.11 -2.99
CA GLY A 182 -15.21 -34.63 -2.34
C GLY A 182 -16.06 -33.55 -1.70
N ASP A 183 -16.57 -33.82 -0.50
CA ASP A 183 -17.50 -32.94 0.22
C ASP A 183 -16.89 -31.57 0.56
N ILE A 184 -15.59 -31.52 0.84
CA ILE A 184 -14.89 -30.26 1.12
C ILE A 184 -14.92 -29.37 -0.11
N PHE A 185 -14.58 -29.92 -1.28
CA PHE A 185 -14.64 -29.16 -2.55
C PHE A 185 -16.04 -28.67 -2.86
N GLN A 186 -17.07 -29.50 -2.63
CA GLN A 186 -18.46 -29.11 -2.85
C GLN A 186 -18.90 -27.99 -1.90
N ALA A 187 -18.50 -28.05 -0.64
CA ALA A 187 -18.77 -26.98 0.32
C ALA A 187 -18.12 -25.65 -0.09
N LEU A 188 -16.86 -25.69 -0.56
CA LEU A 188 -16.18 -24.52 -1.08
C LEU A 188 -16.88 -23.96 -2.34
N ARG A 189 -17.28 -24.83 -3.27
CA ARG A 189 -17.98 -24.43 -4.50
C ARG A 189 -19.34 -23.79 -4.24
N ASN A 190 -20.03 -24.18 -3.19
CA ASN A 190 -21.29 -23.55 -2.77
C ASN A 190 -21.08 -22.09 -2.30
N ASN A 191 -19.95 -21.80 -1.68
CA ASN A 191 -19.60 -20.47 -1.18
C ASN A 191 -18.84 -19.61 -2.20
N ILE A 192 -18.11 -20.26 -3.12
CA ILE A 192 -17.32 -19.64 -4.19
C ILE A 192 -17.79 -20.24 -5.53
N PRO A 193 -18.91 -19.77 -6.09
CA PRO A 193 -19.44 -20.33 -7.31
C PRO A 193 -18.47 -20.08 -8.47
N SER A 194 -18.33 -21.07 -9.35
CA SER A 194 -17.59 -20.93 -10.59
C SER A 194 -18.55 -20.50 -11.70
N PHE A 195 -18.11 -19.54 -12.47
CA PHE A 195 -18.81 -19.05 -13.67
C PHE A 195 -18.08 -19.42 -14.96
N GLN A 196 -17.09 -20.32 -14.90
CA GLN A 196 -16.25 -20.71 -16.05
C GLN A 196 -17.08 -21.23 -17.24
N ASP A 197 -18.19 -21.93 -16.98
CA ASP A 197 -19.10 -22.41 -18.03
C ASP A 197 -19.86 -21.28 -18.75
N LYS A 198 -19.95 -20.10 -18.14
CA LYS A 198 -20.59 -18.91 -18.71
C LYS A 198 -19.61 -17.98 -19.43
N VAL A 199 -18.31 -18.21 -19.25
CA VAL A 199 -17.26 -17.45 -19.91
C VAL A 199 -17.06 -18.04 -21.31
N PRO A 200 -17.23 -17.28 -22.42
CA PRO A 200 -17.03 -17.78 -23.77
C PRO A 200 -15.53 -18.07 -24.04
N ASP A 201 -15.25 -18.83 -25.09
CA ASP A 201 -13.87 -19.06 -25.54
C ASP A 201 -13.31 -17.90 -26.35
N GLU A 202 -14.17 -17.10 -26.95
CA GLU A 202 -13.82 -15.91 -27.72
C GLU A 202 -14.93 -14.86 -27.70
N ALA A 203 -14.57 -13.64 -27.97
CA ALA A 203 -15.44 -12.52 -28.25
C ALA A 203 -14.91 -11.77 -29.48
N ASP A 204 -15.68 -10.84 -30.05
CA ASP A 204 -15.38 -10.18 -31.33
C ASP A 204 -13.95 -9.63 -31.48
N GLN A 205 -13.32 -9.22 -30.39
CA GLN A 205 -12.01 -8.54 -30.43
C GLN A 205 -10.93 -9.19 -29.56
N TYR A 206 -11.25 -10.22 -28.78
CA TYR A 206 -10.28 -10.89 -27.89
C TYR A 206 -10.62 -12.36 -27.72
N LYS A 207 -9.58 -13.17 -27.45
CA LYS A 207 -9.73 -14.58 -27.06
C LYS A 207 -9.83 -14.71 -25.56
N VAL A 208 -10.53 -15.73 -25.09
CA VAL A 208 -10.63 -16.03 -23.66
C VAL A 208 -10.07 -17.42 -23.38
N TYR A 209 -9.15 -17.47 -22.43
CA TYR A 209 -8.55 -18.72 -21.95
C TYR A 209 -8.88 -18.92 -20.47
N ARG A 210 -8.82 -20.16 -20.02
CA ARG A 210 -9.00 -20.50 -18.60
C ARG A 210 -7.67 -20.85 -17.99
N MET A 211 -7.31 -20.16 -16.89
CA MET A 211 -5.99 -20.27 -16.26
C MET A 211 -5.68 -21.72 -15.85
N LYS A 212 -6.65 -22.42 -15.28
CA LYS A 212 -6.52 -23.84 -14.91
C LYS A 212 -6.14 -24.71 -16.13
N LYS A 213 -6.86 -24.55 -17.24
CA LYS A 213 -6.58 -25.29 -18.47
C LYS A 213 -5.20 -24.95 -19.06
N ILE A 214 -4.81 -23.67 -19.00
CA ILE A 214 -3.45 -23.25 -19.40
C ILE A 214 -2.40 -24.04 -18.63
N ILE A 215 -2.55 -24.12 -17.32
CA ILE A 215 -1.59 -24.81 -16.44
C ILE A 215 -1.56 -26.33 -16.69
N GLU A 216 -2.73 -26.93 -16.94
CA GLU A 216 -2.84 -28.36 -17.21
C GLU A 216 -2.26 -28.77 -18.56
N GLU A 217 -2.38 -27.94 -19.59
CA GLU A 217 -2.00 -28.24 -20.97
C GLU A 217 -0.61 -27.70 -21.38
N THR A 218 0.02 -26.85 -20.56
CA THR A 218 1.31 -26.24 -20.92
C THR A 218 2.46 -26.96 -20.24
N GLU A 219 3.39 -27.47 -21.04
CA GLU A 219 4.68 -27.95 -20.54
C GLU A 219 5.62 -26.77 -20.32
N PRO A 220 6.26 -26.65 -19.14
CA PRO A 220 7.14 -25.54 -18.84
C PRO A 220 8.42 -25.61 -19.68
N LYS A 221 8.88 -24.48 -20.19
CA LYS A 221 10.15 -24.35 -20.93
C LYS A 221 11.10 -23.43 -20.18
N GLU A 222 12.38 -23.62 -20.37
CA GLU A 222 13.38 -22.64 -19.94
C GLU A 222 13.40 -21.46 -20.93
N ILE A 223 13.02 -20.28 -20.40
CA ILE A 223 12.99 -19.02 -21.14
C ILE A 223 14.04 -18.10 -20.54
N LYS A 224 14.98 -17.66 -21.36
CA LYS A 224 16.02 -16.70 -20.95
C LYS A 224 15.69 -15.34 -21.53
N VAL A 225 15.57 -14.35 -20.67
CA VAL A 225 15.32 -12.96 -21.02
C VAL A 225 16.38 -12.10 -20.34
N GLU A 226 17.06 -11.26 -21.12
CA GLU A 226 17.97 -10.27 -20.55
C GLU A 226 17.16 -9.11 -19.95
N ILE A 227 17.25 -8.92 -18.65
CA ILE A 227 16.59 -7.86 -17.89
C ILE A 227 17.66 -7.00 -17.24
N ASP A 228 17.62 -5.70 -17.50
CA ASP A 228 18.37 -4.74 -16.70
C ASP A 228 17.49 -4.32 -15.49
N PRO A 229 17.85 -4.73 -14.26
CA PRO A 229 17.01 -4.47 -13.10
C PRO A 229 16.79 -2.99 -12.79
N TRP A 230 17.66 -2.09 -13.26
CA TRP A 230 17.58 -0.66 -12.99
C TRP A 230 16.65 0.11 -13.92
N ILE A 231 16.51 -0.33 -15.17
CA ILE A 231 15.76 0.40 -16.20
C ILE A 231 14.52 -0.34 -16.71
N ASP A 232 14.51 -1.67 -16.62
CA ASP A 232 13.34 -2.45 -17.04
C ASP A 232 12.25 -2.42 -15.97
N PRO A 233 11.02 -1.99 -16.28
CA PRO A 233 9.93 -2.04 -15.34
C PRO A 233 9.50 -3.48 -15.03
N ALA A 234 9.37 -3.81 -13.75
CA ALA A 234 8.78 -5.06 -13.27
C ALA A 234 7.27 -4.94 -13.09
N VAL A 235 6.82 -3.76 -12.62
CA VAL A 235 5.45 -3.53 -12.19
C VAL A 235 4.96 -2.14 -12.58
N TYR A 236 3.71 -2.06 -13.01
CA TYR A 236 2.94 -0.84 -13.11
C TYR A 236 1.86 -0.81 -12.03
N LEU A 237 1.80 0.27 -11.26
CA LEU A 237 0.79 0.47 -10.23
C LEU A 237 0.08 1.82 -10.41
N MET A 238 -1.24 1.79 -10.22
CA MET A 238 -2.04 3.02 -10.24
C MET A 238 -1.81 3.79 -8.94
N THR A 239 -1.49 5.08 -9.06
CA THR A 239 -1.35 5.97 -7.89
C THR A 239 -2.65 6.71 -7.64
N GLY A 240 -3.05 6.80 -6.38
CA GLY A 240 -4.20 7.60 -5.97
C GLY A 240 -3.86 9.08 -5.93
N GLY A 241 -3.97 9.78 -7.07
CA GLY A 241 -3.83 11.23 -7.08
C GLY A 241 -4.99 11.91 -6.33
N THR A 242 -4.68 12.96 -5.56
CA THR A 242 -5.70 13.79 -4.89
C THR A 242 -6.46 14.69 -5.88
N THR A 243 -5.93 14.86 -7.08
CA THR A 243 -6.49 15.75 -8.12
C THR A 243 -6.32 15.09 -9.49
N GLY A 244 -7.40 14.56 -10.07
CA GLY A 244 -7.38 13.97 -11.41
C GLY A 244 -7.57 12.44 -11.44
N LEU A 245 -7.44 11.85 -12.62
CA LEU A 245 -7.45 10.41 -12.81
C LEU A 245 -6.17 9.79 -12.24
N PRO A 246 -6.21 8.53 -11.76
CA PRO A 246 -5.02 7.82 -11.29
C PRO A 246 -3.93 7.76 -12.36
N LYS A 247 -2.67 7.94 -11.96
CA LYS A 247 -1.49 7.84 -12.82
C LYS A 247 -0.84 6.49 -12.65
N VAL A 248 0.02 6.12 -13.57
CA VAL A 248 0.76 4.85 -13.54
C VAL A 248 2.20 5.11 -13.08
N ALA A 249 2.56 4.67 -11.88
CA ALA A 249 3.94 4.62 -11.44
C ALA A 249 4.65 3.41 -12.05
N MET A 250 5.82 3.63 -12.65
CA MET A 250 6.67 2.59 -13.22
C MET A 250 7.73 2.17 -12.21
N LEU A 251 7.65 0.95 -11.70
CA LEU A 251 8.60 0.40 -10.74
C LEU A 251 9.51 -0.62 -11.40
N SER A 252 10.82 -0.38 -11.35
CA SER A 252 11.81 -1.33 -11.86
C SER A 252 12.01 -2.51 -10.89
N HIS A 253 12.69 -3.56 -11.38
CA HIS A 253 13.11 -4.66 -10.52
C HIS A 253 13.99 -4.15 -9.38
N ALA A 254 14.94 -3.25 -9.67
CA ALA A 254 15.84 -2.67 -8.69
C ALA A 254 15.08 -1.85 -7.63
N ASN A 255 14.04 -1.10 -8.00
CA ASN A 255 13.24 -0.34 -7.04
C ASN A 255 12.62 -1.27 -5.99
N LEU A 256 11.99 -2.36 -6.42
CA LEU A 256 11.33 -3.32 -5.54
C LEU A 256 12.33 -4.08 -4.68
N ILE A 257 13.38 -4.64 -5.29
CA ILE A 257 14.42 -5.43 -4.59
C ILE A 257 15.17 -4.57 -3.58
N SER A 258 15.56 -3.34 -3.96
CA SER A 258 16.21 -2.42 -3.01
C SER A 258 15.36 -2.17 -1.78
N ASN A 259 14.06 -1.95 -1.96
CA ASN A 259 13.15 -1.69 -0.85
C ASN A 259 13.05 -2.88 0.12
N LEU A 260 13.05 -4.11 -0.41
CA LEU A 260 13.06 -5.33 0.43
C LEU A 260 14.34 -5.45 1.25
N TYR A 261 15.52 -5.23 0.63
CA TYR A 261 16.79 -5.27 1.35
C TYR A 261 16.96 -4.12 2.34
N MET A 262 16.36 -2.95 2.09
CA MET A 262 16.32 -1.84 3.06
C MET A 262 15.50 -2.21 4.30
N MET A 263 14.35 -2.85 4.11
CA MET A 263 13.45 -3.22 5.21
C MET A 263 13.98 -4.39 6.04
N ARG A 264 14.64 -5.37 5.41
CA ARG A 264 15.05 -6.62 6.06
C ARG A 264 15.83 -6.41 7.37
N PRO A 265 16.97 -5.68 7.40
CA PRO A 265 17.71 -5.46 8.65
C PRO A 265 16.96 -4.57 9.64
N TRP A 266 16.05 -3.72 9.13
CA TRP A 266 15.27 -2.78 9.94
C TRP A 266 14.14 -3.44 10.72
N THR A 267 13.54 -4.47 10.15
CA THR A 267 12.35 -5.15 10.67
C THR A 267 12.66 -6.52 11.27
N MET A 268 13.94 -6.93 11.29
CA MET A 268 14.39 -8.26 11.75
C MET A 268 13.58 -9.39 11.09
N LEU A 269 13.25 -9.25 9.81
CA LEU A 269 12.57 -10.30 9.07
C LEU A 269 13.48 -11.49 8.87
N GLU A 270 13.04 -12.64 9.33
CA GLU A 270 13.73 -13.92 9.21
C GLU A 270 12.94 -14.84 8.28
N HIS A 271 13.65 -15.70 7.54
CA HIS A 271 13.00 -16.71 6.71
C HIS A 271 12.11 -17.63 7.56
N GLY A 272 10.98 -18.06 7.00
CA GLY A 272 10.00 -18.88 7.72
C GLY A 272 9.00 -18.09 8.57
N MET A 273 9.21 -16.78 8.84
CA MET A 273 8.17 -15.95 9.47
C MET A 273 6.92 -15.88 8.60
N ILE A 274 5.75 -15.85 9.24
CA ILE A 274 4.48 -15.68 8.53
C ILE A 274 4.16 -14.19 8.38
N THR A 275 3.87 -13.75 7.16
CA THR A 275 3.33 -12.41 6.89
C THR A 275 1.85 -12.52 6.50
N ILE A 276 0.98 -11.72 7.15
CA ILE A 276 -0.46 -11.79 6.92
C ILE A 276 -0.85 -10.92 5.72
N GLY A 277 -1.38 -11.55 4.68
CA GLY A 277 -1.80 -10.92 3.43
C GLY A 277 -3.21 -10.32 3.47
N SER A 278 -3.46 -9.40 4.40
CA SER A 278 -4.73 -8.65 4.47
C SER A 278 -4.74 -7.39 3.59
N ILE A 279 -3.57 -6.93 3.16
CA ILE A 279 -3.43 -5.77 2.26
C ILE A 279 -3.43 -6.24 0.80
N PRO A 280 -4.21 -5.60 -0.10
CA PRO A 280 -4.31 -6.04 -1.49
C PRO A 280 -2.98 -6.00 -2.26
N PHE A 281 -2.71 -7.01 -3.07
CA PHE A 281 -1.50 -7.11 -3.89
C PHE A 281 -1.49 -6.18 -5.11
N PHE A 282 -2.63 -5.67 -5.54
CA PHE A 282 -2.69 -4.60 -6.53
C PHE A 282 -2.25 -3.22 -5.99
N HIS A 283 -1.97 -3.13 -4.68
CA HIS A 283 -1.41 -1.96 -4.02
C HIS A 283 0.05 -2.21 -3.63
N SER A 284 0.93 -1.22 -3.79
CA SER A 284 2.37 -1.34 -3.52
C SER A 284 2.70 -1.90 -2.13
N TYR A 285 1.92 -1.54 -1.11
CA TYR A 285 2.12 -2.01 0.25
C TYR A 285 1.93 -3.53 0.39
N GLY A 286 0.84 -4.08 -0.16
CA GLY A 286 0.61 -5.53 -0.17
C GLY A 286 1.55 -6.27 -1.12
N LEU A 287 1.82 -5.70 -2.30
CA LEU A 287 2.69 -6.28 -3.29
C LEU A 287 4.13 -6.45 -2.76
N THR A 288 4.69 -5.39 -2.20
CA THR A 288 6.11 -5.40 -1.76
C THR A 288 6.24 -5.99 -0.36
N CYS A 289 5.51 -5.46 0.64
CA CYS A 289 5.73 -5.83 2.05
C CYS A 289 5.15 -7.19 2.44
N VAL A 290 4.28 -7.79 1.60
CA VAL A 290 3.73 -9.14 1.83
C VAL A 290 4.23 -10.11 0.77
N MET A 291 3.79 -9.98 -0.49
CA MET A 291 4.05 -10.97 -1.54
C MET A 291 5.53 -11.01 -1.95
N SER A 292 6.09 -9.86 -2.33
CA SER A 292 7.50 -9.82 -2.75
C SER A 292 8.45 -10.10 -1.58
N ALA A 293 8.11 -9.66 -0.36
CA ALA A 293 8.87 -10.02 0.84
C ALA A 293 8.88 -11.54 1.08
N ALA A 294 7.73 -12.23 0.93
CA ALA A 294 7.67 -13.67 1.06
C ALA A 294 8.56 -14.37 0.02
N LEU A 295 8.50 -13.95 -1.25
CA LEU A 295 9.23 -14.59 -2.34
C LEU A 295 10.73 -14.27 -2.35
N ASN A 296 11.16 -13.07 -1.91
CA ASN A 296 12.57 -12.64 -1.95
C ASN A 296 13.30 -12.71 -0.60
N LEU A 297 12.58 -12.87 0.52
CA LEU A 297 13.18 -12.99 1.85
C LEU A 297 12.85 -14.33 2.52
N GLY A 298 12.14 -15.22 1.83
CA GLY A 298 11.82 -16.57 2.32
C GLY A 298 10.76 -16.58 3.43
N LEU A 299 9.83 -15.61 3.45
CA LEU A 299 8.70 -15.62 4.40
C LEU A 299 7.58 -16.53 3.89
N VAL A 300 6.63 -16.82 4.76
CA VAL A 300 5.39 -17.55 4.42
C VAL A 300 4.25 -16.54 4.31
N MET A 301 3.63 -16.43 3.15
CA MET A 301 2.47 -15.57 2.96
C MET A 301 1.17 -16.28 3.37
N LEU A 302 0.46 -15.73 4.35
CA LEU A 302 -0.88 -16.15 4.74
C LEU A 302 -1.91 -15.31 3.99
N LEU A 303 -2.60 -15.91 3.02
CA LEU A 303 -3.47 -15.20 2.07
C LEU A 303 -4.94 -15.39 2.37
N PHE A 304 -5.65 -14.29 2.28
CA PHE A 304 -7.12 -14.22 2.28
C PHE A 304 -7.58 -13.45 1.05
N PRO A 305 -8.60 -13.92 0.30
CA PRO A 305 -9.12 -13.20 -0.88
C PRO A 305 -9.70 -11.82 -0.55
N ARG A 306 -10.11 -11.64 0.69
CA ARG A 306 -10.55 -10.38 1.30
C ARG A 306 -10.12 -10.39 2.77
N PRO A 307 -9.99 -9.23 3.41
CA PRO A 307 -9.69 -9.20 4.85
C PRO A 307 -10.69 -10.08 5.61
N PRO A 308 -10.19 -11.08 6.39
CA PRO A 308 -11.04 -11.99 7.14
C PRO A 308 -11.76 -11.27 8.28
N THR A 309 -12.76 -11.90 8.86
CA THR A 309 -13.26 -11.51 10.19
C THR A 309 -12.23 -11.86 11.25
N ASP A 310 -12.25 -11.18 12.39
CA ASP A 310 -11.17 -11.27 13.38
C ASP A 310 -11.18 -12.61 14.15
N ASP A 311 -12.33 -13.26 14.23
CA ASP A 311 -12.48 -14.64 14.70
C ASP A 311 -11.81 -15.63 13.73
N VAL A 312 -12.10 -15.52 12.42
CA VAL A 312 -11.47 -16.37 11.38
C VAL A 312 -9.96 -16.17 11.35
N LEU A 313 -9.49 -14.93 11.45
CA LEU A 313 -8.06 -14.63 11.50
C LEU A 313 -7.40 -15.29 12.71
N SER A 314 -7.97 -15.09 13.92
CA SER A 314 -7.42 -15.61 15.17
C SER A 314 -7.45 -17.13 15.22
N GLU A 315 -8.52 -17.75 14.71
CA GLU A 315 -8.65 -19.20 14.61
C GLU A 315 -7.65 -19.81 13.61
N THR A 316 -7.52 -19.18 12.44
CA THR A 316 -6.55 -19.62 11.41
C THR A 316 -5.13 -19.61 11.97
N ILE A 317 -4.72 -18.52 12.61
CA ILE A 317 -3.38 -18.39 13.18
C ILE A 317 -3.15 -19.40 14.31
N THR A 318 -4.17 -19.68 15.11
CA THR A 318 -4.08 -20.69 16.17
C THR A 318 -3.81 -22.08 15.59
N LYS A 319 -4.37 -22.41 14.43
CA LYS A 319 -4.16 -23.68 13.70
C LYS A 319 -2.79 -23.77 12.98
N LEU A 320 -2.09 -22.65 12.81
CA LEU A 320 -0.81 -22.63 12.11
C LEU A 320 0.36 -22.77 13.07
N GLU A 321 1.35 -23.58 12.68
CA GLU A 321 2.66 -23.52 13.31
C GLU A 321 3.40 -22.27 12.81
N ALA A 322 3.95 -21.50 13.73
CA ALA A 322 4.69 -20.28 13.43
C ALA A 322 5.92 -20.17 14.36
N PRO A 323 6.90 -21.08 14.23
CA PRO A 323 8.06 -21.12 15.13
C PRO A 323 8.88 -19.83 15.05
N GLU A 324 9.00 -19.25 13.87
CA GLU A 324 9.72 -17.99 13.65
C GLU A 324 8.86 -16.75 13.96
N GLY A 325 7.57 -16.95 14.23
CA GLY A 325 6.63 -15.89 14.58
C GLY A 325 5.91 -15.28 13.37
N ILE A 326 5.09 -14.30 13.68
CA ILE A 326 4.20 -13.63 12.71
C ILE A 326 4.50 -12.14 12.67
N ILE A 327 4.54 -11.58 11.48
CA ILE A 327 4.46 -10.14 11.26
C ILE A 327 3.08 -9.77 10.70
N TYR A 328 2.39 -8.83 11.36
CA TYR A 328 1.12 -8.30 10.88
C TYR A 328 1.32 -6.95 10.21
N VAL A 329 1.36 -6.96 8.88
CA VAL A 329 1.41 -5.77 8.02
C VAL A 329 -0.01 -5.34 7.74
N ALA A 330 -0.45 -4.21 8.33
CA ALA A 330 -1.85 -3.81 8.27
C ALA A 330 -2.05 -2.29 8.27
N VAL A 331 -3.30 -1.86 8.17
CA VAL A 331 -3.75 -0.48 8.34
C VAL A 331 -4.49 -0.34 9.67
N GLU A 332 -4.60 0.87 10.18
CA GLU A 332 -5.20 1.15 11.49
C GLU A 332 -6.56 0.46 11.71
N MET A 333 -7.43 0.51 10.69
CA MET A 333 -8.77 -0.10 10.78
C MET A 333 -8.72 -1.61 11.11
N LEU A 334 -7.73 -2.33 10.58
CA LEU A 334 -7.59 -3.78 10.85
C LEU A 334 -7.12 -4.04 12.29
N PHE A 335 -6.22 -3.20 12.81
CA PHE A 335 -5.82 -3.25 14.21
C PHE A 335 -6.99 -2.92 15.15
N LYS A 336 -7.75 -1.85 14.82
CA LYS A 336 -8.94 -1.47 15.58
C LYS A 336 -9.96 -2.61 15.66
N ARG A 337 -10.29 -3.22 14.52
CA ARG A 337 -11.23 -4.35 14.47
C ARG A 337 -10.79 -5.50 15.36
N LEU A 338 -9.50 -5.84 15.33
CA LEU A 338 -8.96 -6.91 16.18
C LEU A 338 -9.05 -6.56 17.67
N VAL A 339 -8.77 -5.31 18.06
CA VAL A 339 -8.98 -4.81 19.42
C VAL A 339 -10.45 -4.91 19.81
N ASP A 340 -11.37 -4.38 18.99
CA ASP A 340 -12.82 -4.41 19.24
C ASP A 340 -13.32 -5.86 19.43
N TYR A 341 -12.78 -6.80 18.64
CA TYR A 341 -13.11 -8.22 18.77
C TYR A 341 -12.63 -8.79 20.12
N VAL A 342 -11.38 -8.51 20.52
CA VAL A 342 -10.85 -8.94 21.82
C VAL A 342 -11.67 -8.37 22.96
N GLU A 343 -12.02 -7.08 22.90
CA GLU A 343 -12.87 -6.44 23.91
C GLU A 343 -14.27 -7.06 23.99
N SER A 344 -14.84 -7.45 22.83
CA SER A 344 -16.20 -8.02 22.74
C SER A 344 -16.35 -9.36 23.44
N ILE A 345 -15.28 -10.16 23.49
CA ILE A 345 -15.28 -11.48 24.14
C ILE A 345 -14.53 -11.50 25.48
N GLY A 346 -13.81 -10.43 25.80
CA GLY A 346 -12.95 -10.29 26.96
C GLY A 346 -11.52 -10.81 26.74
N GLU A 347 -10.52 -10.00 27.16
CA GLU A 347 -9.09 -10.25 26.93
C GLU A 347 -8.64 -11.63 27.46
N GLU A 348 -9.06 -11.99 28.68
CA GLU A 348 -8.70 -13.28 29.30
C GLU A 348 -9.30 -14.48 28.54
N GLU A 349 -10.54 -14.35 28.07
CA GLU A 349 -11.18 -15.41 27.28
C GLU A 349 -10.55 -15.52 25.89
N TYR A 350 -10.21 -14.39 25.25
CA TYR A 350 -9.46 -14.38 24.00
C TYR A 350 -8.14 -15.14 24.14
N LYS A 351 -7.35 -14.81 25.17
CA LYS A 351 -6.03 -15.43 25.41
C LYS A 351 -6.09 -16.91 25.77
N LYS A 352 -7.20 -17.39 26.32
CA LYS A 352 -7.44 -18.82 26.52
C LYS A 352 -7.79 -19.54 25.22
N LYS A 353 -8.57 -18.90 24.37
CA LYS A 353 -9.07 -19.49 23.12
C LYS A 353 -8.05 -19.44 21.99
N TYR A 354 -7.25 -18.37 21.89
CA TYR A 354 -6.35 -18.10 20.79
C TYR A 354 -4.92 -17.83 21.28
N ASP A 355 -3.95 -18.30 20.52
CA ASP A 355 -2.53 -18.05 20.79
C ASP A 355 -1.89 -16.99 19.88
N PHE A 356 -2.68 -16.26 19.10
CA PHE A 356 -2.22 -15.23 18.16
C PHE A 356 -1.33 -14.19 18.86
N HIS A 357 -1.71 -13.75 20.06
CA HIS A 357 -0.93 -12.81 20.87
C HIS A 357 0.47 -13.34 21.25
N LYS A 358 0.67 -14.67 21.29
CA LYS A 358 1.97 -15.29 21.57
C LYS A 358 2.84 -15.42 20.31
N LYS A 359 2.19 -15.60 19.15
CA LYS A 359 2.85 -15.82 17.87
C LYS A 359 3.21 -14.52 17.16
N MET A 360 2.50 -13.42 17.46
CA MET A 360 2.76 -12.12 16.84
C MET A 360 4.02 -11.48 17.42
N LYS A 361 5.08 -11.45 16.63
CA LYS A 361 6.34 -10.78 16.99
C LYS A 361 6.31 -9.30 16.67
N TYR A 362 5.78 -8.95 15.50
CA TYR A 362 5.83 -7.59 14.97
C TYR A 362 4.50 -7.19 14.34
N ALA A 363 4.17 -5.90 14.47
CA ALA A 363 3.09 -5.25 13.77
C ALA A 363 3.60 -3.98 13.07
N SER A 364 3.28 -3.84 11.80
CA SER A 364 3.65 -2.66 10.99
C SER A 364 2.41 -2.00 10.43
N GLN A 365 2.29 -0.69 10.66
CA GLN A 365 1.21 0.13 10.14
C GLN A 365 1.73 1.05 9.04
N GLY A 366 1.02 1.08 7.93
CA GLY A 366 1.29 1.99 6.81
C GLY A 366 0.01 2.56 6.20
N ALA A 367 0.19 3.41 5.20
CA ALA A 367 -0.88 3.99 4.39
C ALA A 367 -1.84 4.96 5.11
N GLY A 368 -1.58 5.38 6.33
CA GLY A 368 -2.41 6.33 7.07
C GLY A 368 -1.86 6.63 8.47
N PRO A 369 -2.54 7.47 9.25
CA PRO A 369 -2.17 7.73 10.64
C PRO A 369 -2.40 6.49 11.53
N LEU A 370 -1.80 6.50 12.71
CA LEU A 370 -2.06 5.55 13.78
C LEU A 370 -2.40 6.34 15.05
N HIS A 371 -3.63 6.24 15.49
CA HIS A 371 -4.11 6.94 16.68
C HIS A 371 -3.90 6.14 17.96
N ASP A 372 -3.67 6.84 19.06
CA ASP A 372 -3.40 6.20 20.36
C ASP A 372 -4.58 5.38 20.88
N TYR A 373 -5.81 5.71 20.53
CA TYR A 373 -7.00 4.93 20.91
C TYR A 373 -7.04 3.53 20.26
N VAL A 374 -6.26 3.30 19.18
CA VAL A 374 -6.06 1.98 18.57
C VAL A 374 -4.73 1.38 19.03
N ARG A 375 -3.66 2.18 18.97
CA ARG A 375 -2.29 1.73 19.28
C ARG A 375 -2.17 1.20 20.69
N ILE A 376 -2.60 1.97 21.70
CA ILE A 376 -2.39 1.62 23.11
C ILE A 376 -3.10 0.31 23.50
N PRO A 377 -4.39 0.09 23.19
CA PRO A 377 -5.05 -1.17 23.47
C PRO A 377 -4.43 -2.35 22.72
N PHE A 378 -4.06 -2.15 21.44
CA PHE A 378 -3.43 -3.21 20.65
C PHE A 378 -2.08 -3.64 21.23
N GLU A 379 -1.20 -2.69 21.53
CA GLU A 379 0.15 -2.96 22.07
C GLU A 379 0.11 -3.64 23.44
N LYS A 380 -0.93 -3.37 24.24
CA LYS A 380 -1.16 -4.06 25.52
C LYS A 380 -1.46 -5.54 25.34
N ILE A 381 -2.16 -5.92 24.27
CA ILE A 381 -2.63 -7.31 24.04
C ILE A 381 -1.62 -8.12 23.24
N PHE A 382 -1.02 -7.52 22.21
CA PHE A 382 -0.19 -8.20 21.21
C PHE A 382 1.28 -7.76 21.27
N CYS A 383 1.67 -6.84 20.46
CA CYS A 383 3.04 -6.36 20.33
C CYS A 383 3.06 -4.89 19.88
N PRO A 384 4.21 -4.20 19.99
CA PRO A 384 4.32 -2.83 19.52
C PRO A 384 4.02 -2.69 18.02
N ILE A 385 3.22 -1.65 17.65
CA ILE A 385 2.99 -1.28 16.26
C ILE A 385 4.07 -0.27 15.83
N ARG A 386 4.72 -0.52 14.69
CA ARG A 386 5.68 0.39 14.10
C ARG A 386 5.09 1.05 12.86
N VAL A 387 5.05 2.38 12.89
CA VAL A 387 4.55 3.17 11.77
C VAL A 387 5.61 3.25 10.69
N GLY A 388 5.24 2.92 9.45
CA GLY A 388 6.02 3.12 8.25
C GLY A 388 5.42 4.21 7.37
N TYR A 389 6.27 4.92 6.64
CA TYR A 389 5.89 5.93 5.66
C TYR A 389 6.42 5.59 4.29
N GLY A 390 5.61 5.88 3.29
CA GLY A 390 5.98 5.73 1.90
C GLY A 390 4.83 5.95 0.94
N LEU A 391 5.12 5.80 -0.34
CA LEU A 391 4.22 6.06 -1.47
C LEU A 391 4.36 4.92 -2.49
N THR A 392 3.41 4.81 -3.41
CA THR A 392 3.56 3.90 -4.57
C THR A 392 4.86 4.20 -5.32
N GLU A 393 5.19 5.47 -5.46
CA GLU A 393 6.36 6.02 -6.11
C GLU A 393 7.70 5.67 -5.43
N THR A 394 7.65 5.07 -4.22
CA THR A 394 8.82 4.67 -3.43
C THR A 394 8.87 3.17 -3.09
N SER A 395 8.09 2.34 -3.74
CA SER A 395 8.14 0.85 -3.82
C SER A 395 7.86 0.00 -2.56
N PRO A 396 7.13 0.35 -1.50
CA PRO A 396 6.62 1.66 -1.18
C PRO A 396 7.39 2.42 -0.10
N THR A 397 8.30 1.81 0.68
CA THR A 397 8.72 2.24 2.01
C THR A 397 9.92 3.16 1.98
N CYS A 398 9.79 4.37 2.53
CA CYS A 398 10.91 5.31 2.72
C CYS A 398 11.50 5.20 4.13
N SER A 399 10.63 5.10 5.13
CA SER A 399 11.01 5.11 6.54
C SER A 399 10.11 4.22 7.37
N ILE A 400 10.63 3.75 8.50
CA ILE A 400 9.86 3.00 9.51
C ILE A 400 10.38 3.43 10.89
N ASN A 401 9.49 3.52 11.87
CA ASN A 401 9.91 3.59 13.27
C ASN A 401 10.69 2.33 13.64
N PRO A 402 11.85 2.43 14.32
CA PRO A 402 12.67 1.28 14.69
C PRO A 402 11.89 0.20 15.43
N PHE A 403 12.07 -1.06 15.05
CA PHE A 403 11.42 -2.19 15.72
C PHE A 403 12.03 -2.49 17.10
N TRP A 404 13.27 -2.09 17.32
CA TRP A 404 13.96 -2.16 18.61
C TRP A 404 14.74 -0.87 18.87
N GLY A 405 15.10 -0.64 20.11
CA GLY A 405 15.69 0.61 20.54
C GLY A 405 14.66 1.72 20.72
N PRO A 406 15.12 2.96 20.90
CA PRO A 406 14.24 4.11 21.12
C PRO A 406 13.48 4.48 19.84
N THR A 407 12.22 4.93 19.99
CA THR A 407 11.34 5.35 18.90
C THR A 407 10.55 6.59 19.30
N LYS A 408 9.96 7.29 18.34
CA LYS A 408 9.13 8.48 18.58
C LYS A 408 7.73 8.25 18.02
N THR A 409 6.73 8.23 18.90
CA THR A 409 5.31 8.14 18.51
C THR A 409 4.88 9.41 17.75
N GLY A 410 3.98 9.26 16.77
CA GLY A 410 3.47 10.36 15.95
C GLY A 410 4.43 10.84 14.86
N LYS A 411 5.63 10.24 14.76
CA LYS A 411 6.60 10.53 13.70
C LYS A 411 6.62 9.44 12.64
N LEU A 412 7.10 9.78 11.43
CA LEU A 412 7.17 8.86 10.29
C LEU A 412 8.29 7.79 10.41
N GLY A 413 9.05 7.79 11.48
CA GLY A 413 10.23 6.96 11.65
C GLY A 413 11.50 7.60 11.13
N LEU A 414 12.53 6.78 10.93
CA LEU A 414 13.81 7.17 10.32
C LEU A 414 13.91 6.59 8.91
N PRO A 415 14.68 7.22 8.01
CA PRO A 415 14.88 6.70 6.66
C PRO A 415 15.56 5.34 6.70
N LEU A 416 15.17 4.45 5.77
CA LEU A 416 15.77 3.13 5.66
C LEU A 416 17.21 3.19 5.09
N PRO A 417 18.04 2.15 5.24
CA PRO A 417 19.39 2.11 4.67
C PRO A 417 19.43 2.47 3.19
N GLY A 418 20.19 3.50 2.82
CA GLY A 418 20.30 3.99 1.43
C GLY A 418 19.18 4.95 1.01
N VAL A 419 18.26 5.32 1.90
CA VAL A 419 17.31 6.40 1.69
C VAL A 419 17.86 7.69 2.25
N ASP A 420 17.88 8.74 1.45
CA ASP A 420 18.14 10.09 1.89
C ASP A 420 16.86 10.92 1.78
N TRP A 421 16.58 11.78 2.75
CA TRP A 421 15.45 12.68 2.74
C TRP A 421 15.81 14.08 3.24
N ALA A 422 15.03 15.06 2.78
CA ALA A 422 15.23 16.45 3.16
C ALA A 422 13.89 17.19 3.11
N ILE A 423 13.85 18.34 3.77
CA ILE A 423 12.73 19.28 3.71
C ILE A 423 13.10 20.39 2.76
N PHE A 424 12.33 20.57 1.69
CA PHE A 424 12.53 21.65 0.72
C PHE A 424 11.42 22.70 0.85
N PRO A 425 11.68 23.96 0.41
CA PRO A 425 10.61 24.94 0.27
C PRO A 425 9.50 24.38 -0.63
N SER A 426 8.25 24.51 -0.20
CA SER A 426 7.12 23.93 -0.95
C SER A 426 6.91 24.53 -2.32
N ASP A 427 7.34 25.77 -2.53
CA ASP A 427 7.09 26.53 -3.75
C ASP A 427 8.36 26.82 -4.57
N ASP A 428 9.55 26.55 -4.02
CA ASP A 428 10.83 26.80 -4.66
C ASP A 428 11.86 25.72 -4.35
N PHE A 429 11.80 24.62 -5.09
CA PHE A 429 12.76 23.50 -4.95
C PHE A 429 14.19 23.92 -5.28
N GLU A 430 14.39 24.85 -6.22
CA GLU A 430 15.70 25.29 -6.70
C GLU A 430 16.47 26.10 -5.65
N ALA A 431 15.78 26.64 -4.65
CA ALA A 431 16.42 27.29 -3.49
C ALA A 431 17.25 26.32 -2.63
N GLY A 432 17.06 24.99 -2.82
CA GLY A 432 17.70 23.96 -2.02
C GLY A 432 16.95 23.62 -0.74
N PRO A 433 17.42 22.60 0.02
CA PRO A 433 16.71 22.13 1.19
C PRO A 433 16.75 23.16 2.33
N ILE A 434 15.59 23.34 2.99
CA ILE A 434 15.49 24.05 4.28
C ILE A 434 16.28 23.27 5.35
N CYS A 435 16.06 21.94 5.36
CA CYS A 435 16.74 21.02 6.27
C CYS A 435 17.11 19.73 5.51
N ASP A 436 18.37 19.44 5.41
CA ASP A 436 18.90 18.24 4.75
C ASP A 436 19.31 17.15 5.75
N GLY A 437 19.13 17.39 7.05
CA GLY A 437 19.48 16.46 8.12
C GLY A 437 20.98 16.43 8.48
N THR A 438 21.81 17.33 7.95
CA THR A 438 23.16 17.54 8.46
C THR A 438 23.11 18.40 9.72
N PRO A 439 24.05 18.24 10.68
CA PRO A 439 24.13 19.11 11.85
C PRO A 439 24.31 20.59 11.48
N GLU A 440 24.99 20.85 10.37
CA GLU A 440 25.26 22.20 9.85
C GLU A 440 24.01 22.92 9.36
N SER A 441 22.98 22.20 8.90
CA SER A 441 21.73 22.83 8.47
C SER A 441 21.02 23.55 9.61
N ASN A 442 21.11 23.04 10.84
CA ASN A 442 20.57 23.60 12.08
C ASN A 442 19.12 24.14 11.97
N ASN A 443 18.38 23.68 10.96
CA ASN A 443 17.01 24.10 10.65
C ASN A 443 16.04 22.98 11.01
N PHE A 444 15.98 22.62 12.29
CA PHE A 444 15.10 21.60 12.83
C PHE A 444 13.90 22.24 13.52
N GLY A 445 12.74 21.56 13.47
CA GLY A 445 11.54 21.99 14.15
C GLY A 445 10.47 22.57 13.24
N ILE A 446 9.32 22.86 13.82
CA ILE A 446 8.09 23.22 13.13
C ILE A 446 8.19 24.51 12.29
N GLU A 447 9.05 25.44 12.69
CA GLU A 447 9.33 26.70 11.99
C GLU A 447 9.99 26.48 10.62
N HIS A 448 10.59 25.30 10.41
CA HIS A 448 11.25 24.89 9.18
C HIS A 448 10.41 23.88 8.38
N THR A 449 9.09 24.05 8.42
CA THR A 449 8.14 23.22 7.67
C THR A 449 8.25 23.46 6.17
N GLY A 450 8.31 22.37 5.39
CA GLY A 450 8.36 22.40 3.93
C GLY A 450 7.90 21.08 3.33
N GLU A 451 8.17 20.85 2.05
CA GLU A 451 7.86 19.61 1.35
C GLU A 451 8.89 18.52 1.66
N ILE A 452 8.40 17.36 2.06
CA ILE A 452 9.26 16.18 2.26
C ILE A 452 9.70 15.68 0.89
N CYS A 453 11.00 15.64 0.66
CA CYS A 453 11.59 15.08 -0.56
C CYS A 453 12.46 13.89 -0.22
N VAL A 454 12.43 12.85 -1.07
CA VAL A 454 13.17 11.61 -0.85
C VAL A 454 13.98 11.22 -2.08
N THR A 455 15.12 10.59 -1.84
CA THR A 455 15.95 10.00 -2.88
C THR A 455 16.49 8.64 -2.42
N GLY A 456 16.72 7.75 -3.35
CA GLY A 456 17.21 6.41 -3.09
C GLY A 456 16.89 5.44 -4.24
N PRO A 457 17.46 4.22 -4.21
CA PRO A 457 17.26 3.24 -5.29
C PRO A 457 15.83 2.69 -5.37
N HIS A 458 15.00 2.91 -4.35
CA HIS A 458 13.59 2.50 -4.28
C HIS A 458 12.64 3.49 -4.97
N VAL A 459 13.13 4.65 -5.42
CA VAL A 459 12.31 5.67 -6.10
C VAL A 459 12.02 5.24 -7.53
N MET A 460 10.75 5.28 -7.91
CA MET A 460 10.22 4.86 -9.23
C MET A 460 11.02 5.40 -10.42
N LEU A 461 10.88 4.76 -11.57
CA LEU A 461 11.43 5.27 -12.83
C LEU A 461 10.76 6.57 -13.27
N GLY A 462 9.47 6.71 -13.04
CA GLY A 462 8.65 7.87 -13.38
C GLY A 462 7.18 7.49 -13.57
N TYR A 463 6.39 8.43 -14.06
CA TYR A 463 5.00 8.21 -14.44
C TYR A 463 4.88 7.89 -15.94
N LEU A 464 4.16 6.84 -16.28
CA LEU A 464 3.98 6.39 -17.67
C LEU A 464 3.20 7.44 -18.49
N GLY A 465 3.84 7.97 -19.54
CA GLY A 465 3.20 8.91 -20.47
C GLY A 465 2.96 10.33 -19.92
N GLU A 466 3.33 10.60 -18.67
CA GLU A 466 3.06 11.85 -17.97
C GLU A 466 4.33 12.69 -17.78
N GLN A 467 4.91 13.19 -18.89
CA GLN A 467 6.19 13.91 -18.86
C GLN A 467 6.16 15.14 -17.93
N LYS A 468 5.12 15.95 -17.99
CA LYS A 468 4.99 17.14 -17.13
C LYS A 468 4.96 16.78 -15.64
N GLU A 469 4.17 15.77 -15.26
CA GLU A 469 4.10 15.32 -13.87
C GLU A 469 5.42 14.71 -13.40
N GLN A 470 6.16 14.07 -14.30
CA GLN A 470 7.49 13.56 -13.99
C GLN A 470 8.46 14.72 -13.74
N GLU A 471 8.47 15.76 -14.59
CA GLU A 471 9.29 16.96 -14.41
C GLU A 471 8.91 17.73 -13.14
N ASP A 472 7.63 17.78 -12.80
CA ASP A 472 7.14 18.46 -11.59
C ASP A 472 7.50 17.72 -10.29
N ASN A 473 7.53 16.38 -10.30
CA ASN A 473 7.70 15.59 -9.09
C ASN A 473 9.06 14.88 -8.97
N LEU A 474 9.85 14.76 -10.04
CA LEU A 474 11.19 14.17 -10.02
C LEU A 474 12.22 15.23 -10.47
N LYS A 475 12.96 15.77 -9.53
CA LYS A 475 13.90 16.86 -9.79
C LYS A 475 15.33 16.52 -9.41
N MET A 476 16.29 17.18 -10.04
CA MET A 476 17.71 17.03 -9.76
C MET A 476 18.16 18.09 -8.75
N TRP A 477 18.83 17.66 -7.68
CA TRP A 477 19.51 18.54 -6.75
C TRP A 477 20.83 17.89 -6.30
N ASN A 478 21.91 18.64 -6.40
CA ASN A 478 23.27 18.21 -6.02
C ASN A 478 23.66 16.82 -6.57
N GLY A 479 23.36 16.58 -7.87
CA GLY A 479 23.67 15.33 -8.57
C GLY A 479 22.77 14.14 -8.22
N LYS A 480 21.83 14.29 -7.30
CA LYS A 480 20.85 13.26 -6.91
C LYS A 480 19.47 13.57 -7.49
N ARG A 481 18.71 12.54 -7.85
CA ARG A 481 17.31 12.65 -8.29
C ARG A 481 16.38 12.50 -7.09
N TRP A 482 15.63 13.56 -6.80
CA TRP A 482 14.70 13.66 -5.69
C TRP A 482 13.25 13.51 -6.14
N LEU A 483 12.48 12.72 -5.41
CA LEU A 483 11.02 12.68 -5.51
C LEU A 483 10.44 13.70 -4.54
N LEU A 484 9.66 14.63 -5.07
CA LEU A 484 8.81 15.54 -4.31
C LEU A 484 7.53 14.78 -3.96
N THR A 485 7.35 14.48 -2.67
CA THR A 485 6.29 13.56 -2.22
C THR A 485 4.89 14.18 -2.23
N GLY A 486 4.82 15.50 -2.29
CA GLY A 486 3.58 16.25 -2.08
C GLY A 486 3.12 16.24 -0.62
N ASP A 487 3.91 15.70 0.30
CA ASP A 487 3.66 15.72 1.74
C ASP A 487 4.43 16.86 2.40
N ILE A 488 3.79 17.60 3.29
CA ILE A 488 4.35 18.72 4.04
C ILE A 488 4.68 18.26 5.45
N GLY A 489 5.88 18.59 5.92
CA GLY A 489 6.35 18.22 7.25
C GLY A 489 7.59 19.00 7.66
N PHE A 490 8.13 18.63 8.81
CA PHE A 490 9.41 19.14 9.30
C PHE A 490 10.23 18.00 9.93
N MET A 491 11.53 18.19 9.97
CA MET A 491 12.48 17.27 10.59
C MET A 491 12.84 17.73 12.00
N ASP A 492 12.96 16.81 12.95
CA ASP A 492 13.51 17.12 14.26
C ASP A 492 15.03 16.88 14.32
N GLU A 493 15.67 17.29 15.42
CA GLU A 493 17.11 17.20 15.65
C GLU A 493 17.70 15.79 15.66
N HIS A 494 16.84 14.75 15.60
CA HIS A 494 17.24 13.34 15.51
C HIS A 494 16.94 12.73 14.14
N GLY A 495 16.40 13.54 13.20
CA GLY A 495 16.08 13.11 11.85
C GLY A 495 14.69 12.49 11.66
N PHE A 496 13.84 12.46 12.70
CA PHE A 496 12.45 12.04 12.53
C PHE A 496 11.64 13.14 11.86
N ILE A 497 10.85 12.76 10.86
CA ILE A 497 9.90 13.70 10.23
C ILE A 497 8.52 13.59 10.89
N GLU A 498 7.93 14.74 11.17
CA GLU A 498 6.52 14.87 11.50
C GLU A 498 5.75 15.33 10.27
N LEU A 499 4.80 14.51 9.84
CA LEU A 499 3.89 14.83 8.74
C LEU A 499 2.82 15.81 9.23
N ARG A 500 2.69 16.94 8.53
CA ARG A 500 1.65 17.94 8.84
C ARG A 500 0.44 17.77 7.95
N ASP A 501 0.61 17.68 6.64
CA ASP A 501 -0.50 17.48 5.68
C ASP A 501 0.02 17.17 4.27
N ARG A 502 -0.93 17.06 3.31
CA ARG A 502 -0.64 17.06 1.88
C ARG A 502 -0.59 18.47 1.32
N LYS A 503 0.40 18.79 0.49
CA LYS A 503 0.56 20.09 -0.19
C LYS A 503 -0.73 20.51 -0.92
N LYS A 504 -1.38 19.57 -1.61
CA LYS A 504 -2.64 19.78 -2.35
C LYS A 504 -3.88 19.87 -1.47
N SER A 505 -3.78 19.52 -0.19
CA SER A 505 -4.88 19.60 0.77
C SER A 505 -4.87 20.89 1.58
N LEU A 506 -3.77 21.67 1.52
CA LEU A 506 -3.66 22.95 2.22
C LEU A 506 -4.82 23.88 1.83
N ILE A 507 -5.48 24.43 2.84
CA ILE A 507 -6.57 25.37 2.68
C ILE A 507 -6.01 26.79 2.83
N LYS A 508 -6.21 27.61 1.82
CA LYS A 508 -5.71 29.00 1.84
C LYS A 508 -6.80 29.97 2.30
N VAL A 509 -6.87 30.22 3.61
CA VAL A 509 -7.85 31.13 4.22
C VAL A 509 -7.23 32.51 4.42
N SER A 510 -7.64 33.50 3.62
CA SER A 510 -7.11 34.88 3.69
C SER A 510 -5.57 34.95 3.69
N GLY A 511 -4.91 34.09 2.91
CA GLY A 511 -3.45 34.01 2.83
C GLY A 511 -2.79 33.11 3.89
N HIS A 512 -3.51 32.70 4.91
CA HIS A 512 -3.02 31.73 5.90
C HIS A 512 -3.16 30.30 5.39
N SER A 513 -2.12 29.49 5.56
CA SER A 513 -2.18 28.05 5.29
C SER A 513 -2.81 27.33 6.48
N VAL A 514 -3.92 26.66 6.25
CA VAL A 514 -4.59 25.80 7.23
C VAL A 514 -4.38 24.35 6.81
N PHE A 515 -3.87 23.55 7.71
CA PHE A 515 -3.65 22.13 7.52
C PHE A 515 -4.91 21.36 7.94
N PRO A 516 -5.63 20.69 7.02
CA PRO A 516 -6.83 19.91 7.37
C PRO A 516 -6.60 18.95 8.53
N LYS A 517 -5.49 18.22 8.51
CA LYS A 517 -5.15 17.25 9.55
C LYS A 517 -5.03 17.88 10.95
N GLU A 518 -4.47 19.07 11.04
CA GLU A 518 -4.38 19.79 12.31
C GLU A 518 -5.77 20.14 12.87
N VAL A 519 -6.69 20.55 11.99
CA VAL A 519 -8.08 20.85 12.39
C VAL A 519 -8.81 19.56 12.78
N GLU A 520 -8.60 18.47 12.06
CA GLU A 520 -9.15 17.13 12.36
C GLU A 520 -8.70 16.65 13.74
N GLU A 521 -7.41 16.76 14.05
CA GLU A 521 -6.84 16.38 15.34
C GLU A 521 -7.42 17.23 16.49
N LEU A 522 -7.47 18.55 16.31
CA LEU A 522 -8.03 19.45 17.32
C LEU A 522 -9.51 19.14 17.58
N MET A 523 -10.30 18.96 16.51
CA MET A 523 -11.73 18.61 16.67
C MET A 523 -11.92 17.21 17.27
N GLY A 524 -11.04 16.28 17.01
CA GLY A 524 -11.05 14.92 17.55
C GLY A 524 -10.92 14.86 19.09
N HIS A 525 -10.43 15.92 19.74
CA HIS A 525 -10.42 16.03 21.19
C HIS A 525 -11.79 16.31 21.81
N HIS A 526 -12.80 16.67 21.01
CA HIS A 526 -14.15 16.88 21.52
C HIS A 526 -14.79 15.54 21.94
N GLU A 527 -15.35 15.47 23.13
CA GLU A 527 -15.84 14.24 23.76
C GLU A 527 -16.88 13.46 22.95
N MET A 528 -17.73 14.17 22.17
CA MET A 528 -18.82 13.59 21.39
C MET A 528 -18.41 13.16 19.98
N ILE A 529 -17.24 13.56 19.49
CA ILE A 529 -16.79 13.31 18.12
C ILE A 529 -16.13 11.94 18.01
N ASP A 530 -16.50 11.18 16.95
CA ASP A 530 -15.89 9.91 16.58
C ASP A 530 -14.83 10.11 15.49
N GLU A 531 -15.24 10.65 14.33
CA GLU A 531 -14.33 10.93 13.21
C GLU A 531 -14.60 12.33 12.64
N VAL A 532 -13.54 12.96 12.13
CA VAL A 532 -13.59 14.25 11.42
C VAL A 532 -12.88 14.14 10.10
N ALA A 533 -13.43 14.75 9.07
CA ALA A 533 -12.75 15.00 7.80
C ALA A 533 -12.85 16.48 7.45
N VAL A 534 -11.74 17.10 7.06
CA VAL A 534 -11.66 18.55 6.77
C VAL A 534 -11.16 18.79 5.35
N ALA A 535 -11.77 19.76 4.65
CA ALA A 535 -11.27 20.23 3.36
C ALA A 535 -11.63 21.71 3.12
N GLY A 536 -10.88 22.36 2.21
CA GLY A 536 -11.19 23.70 1.76
C GLY A 536 -12.29 23.71 0.71
N LEU A 537 -13.24 24.63 0.85
CA LEU A 537 -14.22 24.96 -0.18
C LEU A 537 -13.99 26.39 -0.68
N PRO A 538 -14.28 26.69 -1.96
CA PRO A 538 -14.19 28.04 -2.48
C PRO A 538 -15.04 29.02 -1.67
N ASP A 539 -14.47 30.16 -1.30
CA ASP A 539 -15.14 31.20 -0.54
C ASP A 539 -14.81 32.58 -1.10
N LYS A 540 -15.84 33.38 -1.36
CA LYS A 540 -15.68 34.70 -2.01
C LYS A 540 -14.90 35.73 -1.18
N MET A 541 -14.92 35.60 0.14
CA MET A 541 -14.31 36.55 1.07
C MET A 541 -12.87 36.18 1.43
N THR A 542 -12.61 34.88 1.60
CA THR A 542 -11.34 34.38 2.14
C THR A 542 -10.50 33.57 1.14
N GLY A 543 -11.00 33.45 -0.12
CA GLY A 543 -10.42 32.56 -1.14
C GLY A 543 -10.91 31.13 -0.93
N GLU A 544 -10.57 30.52 0.19
CA GLU A 544 -11.14 29.26 0.65
C GLU A 544 -11.68 29.39 2.09
N ALA A 545 -12.63 28.53 2.44
CA ALA A 545 -13.14 28.35 3.79
C ALA A 545 -12.97 26.91 4.25
N VAL A 546 -12.67 26.73 5.51
CA VAL A 546 -12.56 25.41 6.13
C VAL A 546 -13.96 24.81 6.29
N LYS A 547 -14.16 23.58 5.79
CA LYS A 547 -15.34 22.75 6.07
C LYS A 547 -14.93 21.46 6.77
N ALA A 548 -15.71 21.10 7.81
CA ALA A 548 -15.58 19.84 8.52
C ALA A 548 -16.83 18.97 8.32
N TRP A 549 -16.62 17.69 8.04
CA TRP A 549 -17.63 16.62 8.14
C TRP A 549 -17.34 15.80 9.38
N VAL A 550 -18.36 15.55 10.19
CA VAL A 550 -18.21 15.00 11.55
C VAL A 550 -19.12 13.79 11.73
N THR A 551 -18.59 12.69 12.26
CA THR A 551 -19.39 11.60 12.84
C THR A 551 -19.38 11.69 14.36
N LEU A 552 -20.48 11.32 15.00
CA LEU A 552 -20.60 11.31 16.45
C LEU A 552 -20.41 9.90 17.01
N LYS A 553 -19.82 9.81 18.20
CA LYS A 553 -19.72 8.55 18.95
C LYS A 553 -21.09 7.95 19.22
N LYS A 554 -21.13 6.64 19.37
CA LYS A 554 -22.36 5.90 19.67
C LYS A 554 -23.02 6.46 20.96
N GLY A 555 -24.29 6.81 20.84
CA GLY A 555 -25.07 7.39 21.95
C GLY A 555 -25.35 8.88 21.77
N PHE A 556 -24.60 9.61 20.95
CA PHE A 556 -24.84 11.03 20.67
C PHE A 556 -25.54 11.22 19.31
N LYS A 557 -26.34 12.26 19.20
CA LYS A 557 -27.12 12.59 18.01
C LYS A 557 -26.98 14.07 17.65
N ALA A 558 -26.75 14.32 16.37
CA ALA A 558 -26.75 15.67 15.82
C ALA A 558 -28.12 16.36 16.05
N ASP A 559 -28.09 17.67 16.27
CA ASP A 559 -29.24 18.54 16.51
C ASP A 559 -30.06 18.19 17.76
N GLN A 560 -29.63 17.19 18.56
CA GLN A 560 -30.21 16.87 19.90
C GLN A 560 -29.20 17.09 21.01
N ASP A 561 -28.01 16.50 20.89
CA ASP A 561 -26.96 16.60 21.92
C ASP A 561 -25.94 17.70 21.55
N ILE A 562 -25.68 17.90 20.25
CA ILE A 562 -24.80 18.95 19.72
C ILE A 562 -25.27 19.38 18.33
N ASP A 563 -25.28 20.68 18.04
CA ASP A 563 -25.51 21.25 16.72
C ASP A 563 -24.24 21.87 16.11
N SER A 564 -24.32 22.25 14.84
CA SER A 564 -23.16 22.81 14.10
C SER A 564 -22.67 24.14 14.67
N GLU A 565 -23.56 25.00 15.18
CA GLU A 565 -23.20 26.29 15.76
C GLU A 565 -22.49 26.14 17.09
N THR A 566 -22.96 25.21 17.93
CA THR A 566 -22.32 24.90 19.23
C THR A 566 -20.91 24.35 18.99
N LEU A 567 -20.75 23.44 18.01
CA LEU A 567 -19.44 22.88 17.68
C LEU A 567 -18.51 23.92 17.04
N LYS A 568 -19.03 24.83 16.20
CA LYS A 568 -18.26 25.97 15.67
C LYS A 568 -17.73 26.87 16.78
N LYS A 569 -18.58 27.17 17.74
CA LYS A 569 -18.19 27.99 18.90
C LYS A 569 -17.08 27.31 19.69
N TRP A 570 -17.22 26.01 19.94
CA TRP A 570 -16.15 25.22 20.57
C TRP A 570 -14.83 25.30 19.76
N CYS A 571 -14.89 25.16 18.43
CA CYS A 571 -13.72 25.30 17.58
C CYS A 571 -13.09 26.70 17.67
N GLN A 572 -13.90 27.76 17.67
CA GLN A 572 -13.42 29.15 17.79
C GLN A 572 -12.76 29.44 19.15
N ASP A 573 -13.21 28.75 20.20
CA ASP A 573 -12.63 28.88 21.54
C ASP A 573 -11.33 28.09 21.71
N ASN A 574 -11.11 27.04 20.88
CA ASN A 574 -9.98 26.11 21.02
C ASN A 574 -8.93 26.19 19.90
N MET A 575 -9.17 26.98 18.84
CA MET A 575 -8.22 27.15 17.74
C MET A 575 -8.26 28.57 17.13
N ALA A 576 -7.24 28.93 16.38
CA ALA A 576 -7.17 30.23 15.71
C ALA A 576 -8.36 30.44 14.74
N LYS A 577 -8.90 31.66 14.68
CA LYS A 577 -10.11 31.99 13.90
C LYS A 577 -10.05 31.54 12.44
N TRP A 578 -8.88 31.66 11.80
CA TRP A 578 -8.71 31.27 10.38
C TRP A 578 -8.63 29.74 10.20
N LYS A 579 -8.38 28.96 11.27
CA LYS A 579 -8.40 27.50 11.27
C LYS A 579 -9.80 26.94 11.57
N SER A 580 -10.60 27.68 12.33
CA SER A 580 -11.93 27.24 12.74
C SER A 580 -12.83 27.01 11.53
N PRO A 581 -13.50 25.84 11.44
CA PRO A 581 -14.42 25.53 10.35
C PRO A 581 -15.53 26.58 10.21
N LYS A 582 -15.67 27.12 9.00
CA LYS A 582 -16.81 27.98 8.62
C LYS A 582 -18.09 27.14 8.47
N TYR A 583 -17.93 25.91 7.99
CA TYR A 583 -19.03 24.97 7.77
C TYR A 583 -18.77 23.67 8.53
N ILE A 584 -19.77 23.15 9.24
CA ILE A 584 -19.73 21.84 9.90
C ILE A 584 -20.97 21.04 9.50
N GLU A 585 -20.77 19.84 8.95
CA GLU A 585 -21.84 18.94 8.55
C GLU A 585 -21.72 17.61 9.28
N PHE A 586 -22.77 17.23 10.03
CA PHE A 586 -22.84 15.91 10.64
C PHE A 586 -23.20 14.86 9.58
N VAL A 587 -22.38 13.82 9.46
CA VAL A 587 -22.57 12.70 8.54
C VAL A 587 -22.73 11.40 9.32
N ARG A 588 -23.50 10.46 8.76
CA ARG A 588 -23.72 9.16 9.45
C ARG A 588 -22.50 8.25 9.39
N LYS A 589 -21.69 8.38 8.33
CA LYS A 589 -20.51 7.55 8.07
C LYS A 589 -19.57 8.28 7.13
N MET A 590 -18.27 8.20 7.39
CA MET A 590 -17.24 8.69 6.46
C MET A 590 -17.12 7.76 5.26
N PRO A 591 -16.94 8.29 4.03
CA PRO A 591 -16.54 7.49 2.89
C PRO A 591 -15.09 7.06 3.05
N VAL A 592 -14.81 5.77 2.98
CA VAL A 592 -13.46 5.22 3.12
C VAL A 592 -13.05 4.42 1.89
N SER A 593 -11.74 4.38 1.61
CA SER A 593 -11.16 3.52 0.59
C SER A 593 -11.10 2.06 1.08
N LEU A 594 -10.72 1.12 0.19
CA LEU A 594 -10.49 -0.28 0.56
C LEU A 594 -9.37 -0.46 1.61
N THR A 595 -8.47 0.50 1.70
CA THR A 595 -7.42 0.56 2.72
C THR A 595 -7.87 1.28 3.99
N GLY A 596 -9.17 1.58 4.16
CA GLY A 596 -9.73 2.26 5.33
C GLY A 596 -9.48 3.77 5.41
N LYS A 597 -8.87 4.38 4.38
CA LYS A 597 -8.53 5.81 4.37
C LYS A 597 -9.75 6.65 4.01
N VAL A 598 -10.05 7.69 4.79
CA VAL A 598 -11.14 8.63 4.52
C VAL A 598 -10.94 9.31 3.16
N GLN A 599 -11.99 9.32 2.35
CA GLN A 599 -11.98 9.90 1.01
C GLN A 599 -12.46 11.36 1.05
N HIS A 600 -11.60 12.27 1.50
CA HIS A 600 -11.87 13.73 1.57
C HIS A 600 -12.38 14.29 0.24
N ARG A 601 -11.83 13.80 -0.88
CA ARG A 601 -12.25 14.21 -2.21
C ARG A 601 -13.74 13.90 -2.48
N ALA A 602 -14.21 12.72 -2.12
CA ALA A 602 -15.61 12.33 -2.33
C ALA A 602 -16.59 13.21 -1.51
N LEU A 603 -16.15 13.69 -0.33
CA LEU A 603 -16.90 14.65 0.48
C LEU A 603 -16.89 16.03 -0.17
N LYS A 604 -15.69 16.53 -0.56
CA LYS A 604 -15.52 17.85 -1.19
C LYS A 604 -16.27 17.96 -2.52
N GLU A 605 -16.21 16.95 -3.40
CA GLU A 605 -16.89 16.96 -4.71
C GLU A 605 -18.41 17.10 -4.60
N LYS A 606 -19.03 16.44 -3.59
CA LYS A 606 -20.46 16.60 -3.32
C LYS A 606 -20.86 18.04 -3.02
N ASP A 607 -20.01 18.76 -2.31
CA ASP A 607 -20.30 20.15 -1.96
C ASP A 607 -19.93 21.13 -3.07
N LEU A 608 -18.89 20.85 -3.84
CA LEU A 608 -18.58 21.61 -5.07
C LEU A 608 -19.75 21.53 -6.07
N ASP A 609 -20.33 20.35 -6.28
CA ASP A 609 -21.53 20.17 -7.13
C ASP A 609 -22.75 20.96 -6.61
N LYS A 610 -22.90 21.10 -5.28
CA LYS A 610 -23.94 21.96 -4.69
C LYS A 610 -23.67 23.45 -4.96
N ILE A 611 -22.41 23.88 -4.81
CA ILE A 611 -21.99 25.28 -5.09
C ILE A 611 -22.25 25.63 -6.55
N GLU A 612 -21.83 24.78 -7.50
CA GLU A 612 -22.05 25.00 -8.94
C GLU A 612 -23.54 25.08 -9.30
N LYS A 613 -24.39 24.35 -8.60
CA LYS A 613 -25.85 24.39 -8.74
C LYS A 613 -26.53 25.51 -7.95
N GLY A 614 -25.78 26.42 -7.34
CA GLY A 614 -26.31 27.53 -6.55
C GLY A 614 -27.04 27.12 -5.28
N LYS A 615 -26.78 25.89 -4.74
CA LYS A 615 -27.37 25.40 -3.50
C LYS A 615 -26.52 25.83 -2.31
N GLU A 616 -27.17 26.09 -1.19
CA GLU A 616 -26.46 26.37 0.07
C GLU A 616 -25.66 25.16 0.56
N ILE A 617 -24.47 25.45 1.07
CA ILE A 617 -23.63 24.48 1.76
C ILE A 617 -24.21 24.30 3.17
N LYS A 618 -24.46 23.05 3.57
CA LYS A 618 -24.87 22.74 4.94
C LYS A 618 -23.73 23.01 5.93
N GLY A 619 -24.06 23.61 7.05
CA GLY A 619 -23.19 23.84 8.20
C GLY A 619 -23.21 25.24 8.73
#